data_faa92f6ea354e686c8474147b9020206
#
_entry.id   faa92f6ea354e686c8474147b9020206
#
_cell.length_a   1.000
_cell.length_b   1.000
_cell.length_c   1.000
_cell.angle_alpha   90.00
_cell.angle_beta   90.00
_cell.angle_gamma   90.00
#
_symmetry.space_group_name_H-M   'P 1'
#
loop_
_entity.id
_entity.type
_entity.pdbx_description
1 polymer ?
#
loop_
_entity_poly.entity_id
_entity_poly.type
_entity_poly.pdbx_seq_one_letter_code
_entity_poly.pdbx_strand_id
1 'polypeptide(L)'
;MAIIITSEQTIPIDEPFKVCAGPGAGKTHWLINHIKNVVSNSHKLDIVKKVACITYTNVGTDTITSRLNIGNDVVEVCTIHSFLYANVVKPYVHLVAEDFELKLDELVVIDDSNFKSEGTAKIVLNRIGRSWLDAKIYLKGLESANWRYENHEYKHYKPNYPQVYYTKSGKRYVGNDWYMGFKRWLWSGGYMSFDDILYFSHILLSRYPNIYKLIKARYPYIFVDEFQDTIPFVVDFLTLLGNDG
;
A
#
# COMPACT_ATOMS: atom_id res chain seq x y z
N MET A 1 25.09 15.84 -5.53
CA MET A 1 26.26 15.36 -6.29
C MET A 1 26.24 13.84 -6.29
N ALA A 2 26.43 13.16 -7.45
CA ALA A 2 26.52 11.70 -7.47
C ALA A 2 27.96 11.30 -7.08
N ILE A 3 28.07 10.35 -6.15
CA ILE A 3 29.36 9.77 -5.74
C ILE A 3 29.36 8.27 -6.06
N ILE A 4 30.51 7.75 -6.43
CA ILE A 4 30.71 6.31 -6.65
C ILE A 4 31.19 5.71 -5.33
N ILE A 5 30.47 4.69 -4.85
CA ILE A 5 30.80 3.99 -3.61
C ILE A 5 30.93 2.48 -3.85
N THR A 6 31.71 1.81 -3.04
CA THR A 6 31.78 0.33 -2.98
C THR A 6 30.78 -0.20 -1.97
N SER A 7 30.52 -1.51 -1.98
CA SER A 7 29.62 -2.15 -1.03
C SER A 7 30.04 -2.05 0.45
N GLU A 8 31.29 -1.71 0.71
CA GLU A 8 31.88 -1.58 2.07
C GLU A 8 31.98 -0.12 2.56
N GLN A 9 31.75 0.84 1.67
CA GLN A 9 31.84 2.26 2.05
C GLN A 9 30.58 2.74 2.76
N THR A 10 30.76 3.48 3.83
CA THR A 10 29.69 4.16 4.57
C THR A 10 29.46 5.55 4.04
N ILE A 11 28.24 6.04 4.18
CA ILE A 11 27.87 7.44 3.91
C ILE A 11 27.30 8.06 5.21
N PRO A 12 27.18 9.40 5.28
CA PRO A 12 26.50 10.06 6.39
C PRO A 12 25.13 9.48 6.66
N ILE A 13 24.79 9.30 7.95
CA ILE A 13 23.52 8.65 8.36
C ILE A 13 22.34 9.61 8.38
N ASP A 14 22.58 10.90 8.46
CA ASP A 14 21.54 11.93 8.66
C ASP A 14 21.09 12.62 7.36
N GLU A 15 21.63 12.23 6.21
CA GLU A 15 21.30 12.80 4.92
C GLU A 15 20.47 11.81 4.09
N PRO A 16 19.43 12.27 3.38
CA PRO A 16 18.70 11.41 2.45
C PRO A 16 19.58 11.05 1.25
N PHE A 17 19.49 9.82 0.80
CA PHE A 17 20.28 9.33 -0.32
C PHE A 17 19.46 8.39 -1.23
N LYS A 18 19.98 8.19 -2.44
CA LYS A 18 19.51 7.16 -3.37
C LYS A 18 20.72 6.41 -3.92
N VAL A 19 20.71 5.09 -3.76
CA VAL A 19 21.74 4.21 -4.33
C VAL A 19 21.24 3.63 -5.64
N CYS A 20 22.01 3.83 -6.69
CA CYS A 20 21.79 3.24 -8.01
C CYS A 20 22.91 2.26 -8.33
N ALA A 21 22.55 1.00 -8.60
CA ALA A 21 23.54 -0.02 -8.96
C ALA A 21 22.90 -1.09 -9.84
N GLY A 22 23.68 -1.73 -10.69
CA GLY A 22 23.25 -2.83 -11.53
C GLY A 22 22.86 -4.09 -10.74
N PRO A 23 22.26 -5.08 -11.40
CA PRO A 23 21.99 -6.38 -10.80
C PRO A 23 23.31 -7.02 -10.27
N GLY A 24 23.26 -7.65 -9.10
CA GLY A 24 24.41 -8.30 -8.48
C GLY A 24 25.49 -7.38 -7.90
N ALA A 25 25.34 -6.05 -7.98
CA ALA A 25 26.33 -5.08 -7.48
C ALA A 25 26.37 -4.93 -5.95
N GLY A 26 25.67 -5.78 -5.20
CA GLY A 26 25.72 -5.77 -3.74
C GLY A 26 24.83 -4.74 -3.04
N LYS A 27 23.78 -4.18 -3.71
CA LYS A 27 22.85 -3.19 -3.12
C LYS A 27 22.33 -3.60 -1.76
N THR A 28 21.75 -4.79 -1.65
CA THR A 28 21.18 -5.29 -0.39
C THR A 28 22.24 -5.50 0.69
N HIS A 29 23.46 -5.92 0.31
CA HIS A 29 24.56 -6.05 1.25
C HIS A 29 24.96 -4.68 1.81
N TRP A 30 25.13 -3.71 0.92
CA TRP A 30 25.43 -2.34 1.31
C TRP A 30 24.34 -1.74 2.21
N LEU A 31 23.06 -1.94 1.86
CA LEU A 31 21.92 -1.48 2.65
C LEU A 31 21.95 -2.04 4.08
N ILE A 32 22.20 -3.34 4.22
CA ILE A 32 22.31 -4.01 5.52
C ILE A 32 23.45 -3.41 6.36
N ASN A 33 24.62 -3.20 5.75
CA ASN A 33 25.77 -2.58 6.43
C ASN A 33 25.46 -1.14 6.84
N HIS A 34 24.75 -0.39 6.00
CA HIS A 34 24.36 0.98 6.32
C HIS A 34 23.30 1.03 7.44
N ILE A 35 22.31 0.13 7.46
CA ILE A 35 21.35 0.01 8.56
C ILE A 35 22.09 -0.30 9.87
N LYS A 36 23.04 -1.23 9.88
CA LYS A 36 23.88 -1.52 11.06
C LYS A 36 24.66 -0.29 11.54
N ASN A 37 25.20 0.48 10.59
CA ASN A 37 25.88 1.73 10.91
C ASN A 37 24.93 2.74 11.56
N VAL A 38 23.72 2.91 11.03
CA VAL A 38 22.68 3.78 11.63
C VAL A 38 22.32 3.33 13.03
N VAL A 39 22.05 2.04 13.24
CA VAL A 39 21.69 1.49 14.56
C VAL A 39 22.79 1.74 15.59
N SER A 40 24.05 1.64 15.18
CA SER A 40 25.20 1.79 16.09
C SER A 40 25.57 3.24 16.41
N ASN A 41 25.27 4.18 15.50
CA ASN A 41 25.79 5.55 15.60
C ASN A 41 24.71 6.63 15.68
N SER A 42 23.44 6.31 15.50
CA SER A 42 22.37 7.29 15.53
C SER A 42 21.99 7.68 16.95
N HIS A 43 21.89 8.98 17.20
CA HIS A 43 21.31 9.56 18.42
C HIS A 43 19.78 9.78 18.32
N LYS A 44 19.17 9.49 17.16
CA LYS A 44 17.73 9.65 16.95
C LYS A 44 16.93 8.40 17.34
N LEU A 45 17.60 7.27 17.57
CA LEU A 45 16.97 6.02 17.98
C LEU A 45 16.87 5.92 19.49
N ASP A 46 15.77 5.35 19.98
CA ASP A 46 15.52 5.09 21.40
C ASP A 46 14.59 3.85 21.54
N ILE A 47 14.05 3.60 22.72
CA ILE A 47 13.16 2.45 22.99
C ILE A 47 11.89 2.48 22.13
N VAL A 48 11.42 3.66 21.71
CA VAL A 48 10.18 3.84 20.94
C VAL A 48 10.45 4.02 19.46
N LYS A 49 11.58 4.67 19.12
CA LYS A 49 11.94 5.02 17.74
C LYS A 49 12.76 3.94 17.10
N LYS A 50 12.33 3.51 15.94
CA LYS A 50 12.90 2.38 15.19
C LYS A 50 13.40 2.81 13.81
N VAL A 51 14.20 1.95 13.22
CA VAL A 51 14.46 1.97 11.77
C VAL A 51 13.38 1.16 11.06
N ALA A 52 12.80 1.68 9.99
CA ALA A 52 11.99 0.89 9.07
C ALA A 52 12.82 0.50 7.84
N CYS A 53 12.76 -0.78 7.45
CA CYS A 53 13.31 -1.27 6.20
C CYS A 53 12.19 -1.91 5.39
N ILE A 54 11.80 -1.24 4.32
CA ILE A 54 10.65 -1.62 3.49
C ILE A 54 11.15 -2.35 2.25
N THR A 55 10.55 -3.50 1.97
CA THR A 55 10.80 -4.30 0.77
C THR A 55 9.51 -4.51 -0.04
N TYR A 56 9.65 -5.04 -1.25
CA TYR A 56 8.51 -5.38 -2.10
C TYR A 56 8.00 -6.81 -1.90
N THR A 57 8.86 -7.72 -1.43
CA THR A 57 8.55 -9.15 -1.37
C THR A 57 8.83 -9.73 0.01
N ASN A 58 8.08 -10.77 0.37
CA ASN A 58 8.35 -11.53 1.60
C ASN A 58 9.75 -12.16 1.58
N VAL A 59 10.21 -12.65 0.42
CA VAL A 59 11.56 -13.20 0.26
C VAL A 59 12.63 -12.14 0.55
N GLY A 60 12.41 -10.88 0.12
CA GLY A 60 13.27 -9.75 0.46
C GLY A 60 13.29 -9.49 1.96
N THR A 61 12.12 -9.50 2.59
CA THR A 61 11.97 -9.35 4.05
C THR A 61 12.77 -10.41 4.80
N ASP A 62 12.59 -11.70 4.47
CA ASP A 62 13.29 -12.82 5.10
C ASP A 62 14.81 -12.73 4.91
N THR A 63 15.23 -12.36 3.70
CA THR A 63 16.65 -12.20 3.36
C THR A 63 17.30 -11.09 4.17
N ILE A 64 16.66 -9.93 4.28
CA ILE A 64 17.21 -8.80 5.05
C ILE A 64 17.18 -9.11 6.53
N THR A 65 16.09 -9.63 7.07
CA THR A 65 15.94 -9.97 8.48
C THR A 65 17.01 -10.96 8.93
N SER A 66 17.22 -12.04 8.17
CA SER A 66 18.23 -13.06 8.51
C SER A 66 19.66 -12.53 8.48
N ARG A 67 19.99 -11.61 7.57
CA ARG A 67 21.33 -11.03 7.45
C ARG A 67 21.59 -9.86 8.39
N LEU A 68 20.55 -9.09 8.76
CA LEU A 68 20.66 -8.02 9.74
C LEU A 68 21.01 -8.58 11.12
N ASN A 69 20.37 -9.66 11.50
CA ASN A 69 20.51 -10.28 12.83
C ASN A 69 20.34 -9.26 13.99
N ILE A 70 19.37 -8.35 13.82
CA ILE A 70 18.97 -7.31 14.78
C ILE A 70 17.50 -7.54 15.10
N GLY A 71 17.11 -7.34 16.35
CA GLY A 71 15.74 -7.53 16.80
C GLY A 71 14.74 -6.56 16.14
N ASN A 72 13.51 -7.02 15.96
CA ASN A 72 12.42 -6.23 15.35
C ASN A 72 11.95 -5.06 16.25
N ASP A 73 12.41 -5.02 17.47
CA ASP A 73 12.27 -3.89 18.39
C ASP A 73 13.14 -2.68 17.99
N VAL A 74 14.23 -2.90 17.26
CA VAL A 74 15.14 -1.85 16.77
C VAL A 74 14.96 -1.58 15.27
N VAL A 75 14.90 -2.64 14.44
CA VAL A 75 14.74 -2.53 12.99
C VAL A 75 13.51 -3.33 12.56
N GLU A 76 12.48 -2.65 12.10
CA GLU A 76 11.28 -3.26 11.54
C GLU A 76 11.47 -3.51 10.05
N VAL A 77 11.62 -4.77 9.65
CA VAL A 77 11.72 -5.19 8.25
C VAL A 77 10.38 -5.74 7.80
N CYS A 78 9.76 -5.11 6.80
CA CYS A 78 8.42 -5.50 6.34
C CYS A 78 8.17 -5.12 4.88
N THR A 79 7.08 -5.64 4.31
CA THR A 79 6.63 -5.19 2.99
C THR A 79 5.92 -3.85 3.10
N ILE A 80 5.83 -3.12 1.97
CA ILE A 80 5.11 -1.83 1.95
C ILE A 80 3.64 -1.96 2.36
N HIS A 81 2.97 -3.05 1.98
CA HIS A 81 1.59 -3.30 2.40
C HIS A 81 1.48 -3.52 3.91
N SER A 82 2.39 -4.31 4.48
CA SER A 82 2.45 -4.54 5.92
C SER A 82 2.75 -3.26 6.69
N PHE A 83 3.67 -2.43 6.18
CA PHE A 83 4.01 -1.14 6.78
C PHE A 83 2.81 -0.19 6.80
N LEU A 84 2.15 0.00 5.66
CA LEU A 84 0.98 0.87 5.54
C LEU A 84 -0.20 0.33 6.35
N TYR A 85 -0.42 -0.98 6.35
CA TYR A 85 -1.47 -1.57 7.17
C TYR A 85 -1.24 -1.32 8.65
N ALA A 86 -0.04 -1.61 9.17
CA ALA A 86 0.26 -1.48 10.58
C ALA A 86 0.32 -0.02 11.08
N ASN A 87 0.80 0.91 10.26
CA ASN A 87 1.08 2.29 10.68
C ASN A 87 0.05 3.32 10.18
N VAL A 88 -0.78 2.98 9.19
CA VAL A 88 -1.78 3.90 8.63
C VAL A 88 -3.18 3.30 8.74
N VAL A 89 -3.43 2.15 8.12
CA VAL A 89 -4.79 1.62 8.01
C VAL A 89 -5.30 1.15 9.37
N LYS A 90 -4.62 0.19 10.00
CA LYS A 90 -5.09 -0.42 11.26
C LYS A 90 -5.35 0.59 12.38
N PRO A 91 -4.49 1.61 12.62
CA PRO A 91 -4.75 2.60 13.67
C PRO A 91 -5.84 3.61 13.31
N TYR A 92 -6.02 3.97 12.04
CA TYR A 92 -6.78 5.16 11.67
C TYR A 92 -7.98 4.91 10.75
N VAL A 93 -8.19 3.70 10.24
CA VAL A 93 -9.29 3.41 9.29
C VAL A 93 -10.67 3.67 9.88
N HIS A 94 -10.79 3.63 11.22
CA HIS A 94 -12.02 3.99 11.91
C HIS A 94 -12.48 5.43 11.64
N LEU A 95 -11.56 6.34 11.30
CA LEU A 95 -11.87 7.74 10.98
C LEU A 95 -12.66 7.91 9.67
N VAL A 96 -12.65 6.89 8.83
CA VAL A 96 -13.32 6.91 7.52
C VAL A 96 -14.30 5.74 7.35
N ALA A 97 -14.46 4.89 8.34
CA ALA A 97 -15.22 3.65 8.23
C ALA A 97 -16.68 3.86 7.81
N GLU A 98 -17.35 4.88 8.36
CA GLU A 98 -18.75 5.20 8.03
C GLU A 98 -18.90 5.62 6.56
N ASP A 99 -17.99 6.42 6.03
CA ASP A 99 -18.02 6.89 4.62
C ASP A 99 -17.97 5.74 3.62
N PHE A 100 -17.35 4.64 4.01
CA PHE A 100 -17.12 3.46 3.16
C PHE A 100 -17.93 2.23 3.57
N GLU A 101 -18.79 2.34 4.56
CA GLU A 101 -19.58 1.22 5.11
C GLU A 101 -18.68 0.06 5.60
N LEU A 102 -17.49 0.39 6.13
CA LEU A 102 -16.50 -0.59 6.56
C LEU A 102 -16.83 -1.12 7.96
N LYS A 103 -17.00 -2.44 8.07
CA LYS A 103 -17.15 -3.09 9.36
C LYS A 103 -15.79 -3.33 10.00
N LEU A 104 -15.59 -2.79 11.22
CA LEU A 104 -14.29 -2.80 11.90
C LEU A 104 -14.07 -3.98 12.85
N ASP A 105 -15.14 -4.58 13.39
CA ASP A 105 -15.08 -5.54 14.50
C ASP A 105 -14.21 -6.77 14.20
N GLU A 106 -14.11 -7.16 12.93
CA GLU A 106 -13.32 -8.31 12.47
C GLU A 106 -12.69 -8.02 11.11
N LEU A 107 -11.94 -6.92 11.01
CA LEU A 107 -11.33 -6.54 9.74
C LEU A 107 -10.24 -7.54 9.35
N VAL A 108 -10.45 -8.27 8.26
CA VAL A 108 -9.55 -9.29 7.72
C VAL A 108 -9.02 -8.85 6.35
N VAL A 109 -7.70 -8.95 6.17
CA VAL A 109 -7.06 -8.75 4.86
C VAL A 109 -7.10 -10.08 4.08
N ILE A 110 -7.62 -10.02 2.87
CA ILE A 110 -7.89 -11.20 2.02
C ILE A 110 -7.39 -11.00 0.59
N ASP A 111 -7.27 -12.10 -0.14
CA ASP A 111 -7.30 -12.08 -1.59
C ASP A 111 -8.77 -12.02 -2.05
N ASP A 112 -9.19 -10.92 -2.65
CA ASP A 112 -10.59 -10.69 -3.04
C ASP A 112 -11.04 -11.55 -4.23
N SER A 113 -10.09 -12.23 -4.91
CA SER A 113 -10.40 -13.16 -6.00
C SER A 113 -11.31 -14.31 -5.53
N ASN A 114 -11.17 -14.75 -4.28
CA ASN A 114 -11.97 -15.80 -3.67
C ASN A 114 -13.45 -15.43 -3.53
N PHE A 115 -13.78 -14.14 -3.57
CA PHE A 115 -15.15 -13.63 -3.49
C PHE A 115 -15.76 -13.32 -4.86
N LYS A 116 -15.01 -13.44 -5.95
CA LYS A 116 -15.49 -13.20 -7.32
C LYS A 116 -16.22 -14.43 -7.84
N SER A 117 -17.50 -14.57 -7.49
CA SER A 117 -18.40 -15.67 -7.90
C SER A 117 -19.72 -15.15 -8.45
N GLU A 118 -20.45 -15.99 -9.21
CA GLU A 118 -21.80 -15.64 -9.69
C GLU A 118 -22.77 -15.36 -8.53
N GLY A 119 -22.63 -16.09 -7.42
CA GLY A 119 -23.45 -15.86 -6.22
C GLY A 119 -23.22 -14.47 -5.65
N THR A 120 -21.95 -14.10 -5.43
CA THR A 120 -21.57 -12.77 -4.99
C THR A 120 -22.02 -11.69 -5.97
N ALA A 121 -21.83 -11.92 -7.26
CA ALA A 121 -22.26 -10.99 -8.31
C ALA A 121 -23.76 -10.67 -8.22
N LYS A 122 -24.62 -11.67 -8.03
CA LYS A 122 -26.06 -11.48 -7.84
C LYS A 122 -26.39 -10.66 -6.59
N ILE A 123 -25.72 -10.95 -5.48
CA ILE A 123 -25.92 -10.21 -4.21
C ILE A 123 -25.56 -8.74 -4.40
N VAL A 124 -24.38 -8.46 -4.97
CA VAL A 124 -23.92 -7.10 -5.18
C VAL A 124 -24.79 -6.34 -6.18
N LEU A 125 -25.16 -6.97 -7.30
CA LEU A 125 -26.07 -6.37 -8.29
C LEU A 125 -27.43 -6.00 -7.70
N ASN A 126 -27.96 -6.84 -6.82
CA ASN A 126 -29.21 -6.53 -6.10
C ASN A 126 -29.00 -5.33 -5.16
N ARG A 127 -27.91 -5.31 -4.39
CA ARG A 127 -27.59 -4.23 -3.45
C ARG A 127 -27.45 -2.86 -4.14
N ILE A 128 -26.84 -2.82 -5.32
CA ILE A 128 -26.66 -1.57 -6.09
C ILE A 128 -27.86 -1.24 -7.02
N GLY A 129 -28.98 -1.98 -6.89
CA GLY A 129 -30.19 -1.75 -7.70
C GLY A 129 -30.01 -2.09 -9.18
N ARG A 130 -29.22 -3.11 -9.49
CA ARG A 130 -28.88 -3.53 -10.86
C ARG A 130 -29.16 -5.02 -11.10
N SER A 131 -30.13 -5.59 -10.40
CA SER A 131 -30.51 -7.01 -10.50
C SER A 131 -30.90 -7.48 -11.91
N TRP A 132 -31.18 -6.52 -12.82
CA TRP A 132 -31.46 -6.78 -14.24
C TRP A 132 -30.21 -7.09 -15.08
N LEU A 133 -28.99 -6.85 -14.54
CA LEU A 133 -27.75 -7.19 -15.22
C LEU A 133 -27.42 -8.67 -15.09
N ASP A 134 -26.81 -9.23 -16.13
CA ASP A 134 -26.29 -10.58 -16.10
C ASP A 134 -25.09 -10.70 -15.16
N ALA A 135 -25.18 -11.61 -14.17
CA ALA A 135 -24.16 -11.81 -13.17
C ALA A 135 -22.80 -12.27 -13.77
N LYS A 136 -22.82 -13.04 -14.87
CA LYS A 136 -21.61 -13.47 -15.55
C LYS A 136 -20.89 -12.31 -16.22
N ILE A 137 -21.66 -11.39 -16.82
CA ILE A 137 -21.10 -10.17 -17.42
C ILE A 137 -20.49 -9.29 -16.34
N TYR A 138 -21.17 -9.14 -15.21
CA TYR A 138 -20.66 -8.38 -14.07
C TYR A 138 -19.38 -8.99 -13.52
N LEU A 139 -19.37 -10.32 -13.29
CA LEU A 139 -18.20 -11.06 -12.79
C LEU A 139 -16.98 -10.89 -13.69
N LYS A 140 -17.14 -11.10 -15.01
CA LYS A 140 -16.07 -10.87 -15.99
C LYS A 140 -15.52 -9.43 -15.92
N GLY A 141 -16.40 -8.49 -15.59
CA GLY A 141 -16.00 -7.12 -15.33
C GLY A 141 -15.16 -6.95 -14.09
N LEU A 142 -15.51 -7.63 -13.00
CA LEU A 142 -14.76 -7.59 -11.73
C LEU A 142 -13.37 -8.22 -11.85
N GLU A 143 -13.22 -9.31 -12.61
CA GLU A 143 -11.94 -9.98 -12.84
C GLU A 143 -10.89 -9.07 -13.48
N SER A 144 -11.33 -8.14 -14.33
CA SER A 144 -10.45 -7.18 -15.02
C SER A 144 -10.37 -5.81 -14.33
N ALA A 145 -11.12 -5.59 -13.25
CA ALA A 145 -11.12 -4.32 -12.53
C ALA A 145 -10.04 -4.29 -11.46
N ASN A 146 -9.33 -3.18 -11.36
CA ASN A 146 -8.35 -2.93 -10.33
C ASN A 146 -8.30 -1.45 -9.93
N TRP A 147 -7.61 -1.17 -8.83
CA TRP A 147 -7.27 0.20 -8.48
C TRP A 147 -6.10 0.68 -9.32
N ARG A 148 -6.17 1.94 -9.80
CA ARG A 148 -5.04 2.67 -10.39
C ARG A 148 -4.85 3.99 -9.68
N TYR A 149 -3.59 4.29 -9.42
CA TYR A 149 -3.19 5.59 -8.90
C TYR A 149 -2.69 6.46 -10.04
N GLU A 150 -3.45 7.50 -10.37
CA GLU A 150 -3.15 8.43 -11.46
C GLU A 150 -3.51 9.86 -11.03
N ASN A 151 -2.63 10.83 -11.32
CA ASN A 151 -2.83 12.24 -10.96
C ASN A 151 -3.10 12.45 -9.46
N HIS A 152 -2.35 11.76 -8.60
CA HIS A 152 -2.47 11.80 -7.13
C HIS A 152 -3.84 11.33 -6.59
N GLU A 153 -4.58 10.53 -7.35
CA GLU A 153 -5.86 9.96 -6.96
C GLU A 153 -5.95 8.47 -7.30
N TYR A 154 -6.64 7.72 -6.44
CA TYR A 154 -7.04 6.36 -6.77
C TYR A 154 -8.34 6.36 -7.55
N LYS A 155 -8.29 5.74 -8.75
CA LYS A 155 -9.46 5.48 -9.59
C LYS A 155 -9.53 3.98 -9.85
N HIS A 156 -10.74 3.43 -9.94
CA HIS A 156 -10.85 2.07 -10.43
C HIS A 156 -10.70 2.07 -11.94
N TYR A 157 -9.97 1.10 -12.44
CA TYR A 157 -9.69 0.93 -13.86
C TYR A 157 -10.22 -0.39 -14.38
N LYS A 158 -10.72 -0.34 -15.61
CA LYS A 158 -11.33 -1.45 -16.29
C LYS A 158 -11.03 -1.38 -17.79
N PRO A 159 -9.99 -2.10 -18.27
CA PRO A 159 -9.43 -1.88 -19.58
C PRO A 159 -10.38 -2.16 -20.76
N ASN A 160 -11.29 -3.10 -20.64
CA ASN A 160 -12.08 -3.62 -21.77
C ASN A 160 -13.60 -3.44 -21.62
N TYR A 161 -14.03 -2.51 -20.79
CA TYR A 161 -15.45 -2.31 -20.54
C TYR A 161 -15.85 -0.86 -20.78
N PRO A 162 -16.98 -0.60 -21.44
CA PRO A 162 -17.46 0.76 -21.56
C PRO A 162 -17.76 1.31 -20.16
N GLN A 163 -17.24 2.50 -19.87
CA GLN A 163 -17.55 3.21 -18.62
C GLN A 163 -19.03 3.65 -18.54
N VAL A 164 -19.73 3.50 -19.63
CA VAL A 164 -21.13 3.89 -19.79
C VAL A 164 -21.90 2.72 -20.40
N TYR A 165 -22.96 2.30 -19.72
CA TYR A 165 -23.88 1.28 -20.21
C TYR A 165 -25.20 1.92 -20.60
N TYR A 166 -25.78 1.39 -21.68
CA TYR A 166 -27.12 1.75 -22.08
C TYR A 166 -28.03 0.52 -21.86
N THR A 167 -29.17 0.75 -21.23
CA THR A 167 -30.22 -0.27 -21.19
C THR A 167 -30.90 -0.38 -22.56
N LYS A 168 -31.68 -1.46 -22.78
CA LYS A 168 -32.57 -1.58 -23.92
C LYS A 168 -33.55 -0.40 -24.07
N SER A 169 -33.80 0.33 -22.95
CA SER A 169 -34.65 1.55 -22.93
C SER A 169 -33.84 2.85 -23.10
N GLY A 170 -32.57 2.79 -23.49
CA GLY A 170 -31.72 3.96 -23.73
C GLY A 170 -31.25 4.72 -22.52
N LYS A 171 -31.50 4.23 -21.30
CA LYS A 171 -30.99 4.88 -20.08
C LYS A 171 -29.48 4.67 -19.92
N ARG A 172 -28.78 5.76 -19.64
CA ARG A 172 -27.32 5.80 -19.42
C ARG A 172 -26.99 5.47 -17.97
N TYR A 173 -26.05 4.53 -17.75
CA TYR A 173 -25.49 4.22 -16.45
C TYR A 173 -23.96 4.35 -16.47
N VAL A 174 -23.40 4.98 -15.43
CA VAL A 174 -21.95 5.15 -15.29
C VAL A 174 -21.39 3.91 -14.60
N GLY A 175 -20.33 3.34 -15.17
CA GLY A 175 -19.75 2.08 -14.69
C GLY A 175 -19.03 2.15 -13.32
N ASN A 176 -18.86 3.35 -12.75
CA ASN A 176 -18.20 3.57 -11.47
C ASN A 176 -18.84 2.81 -10.31
N ASP A 177 -20.17 2.63 -10.32
CA ASP A 177 -20.90 2.01 -9.22
C ASP A 177 -20.64 0.50 -9.09
N TRP A 178 -20.15 -0.13 -10.12
CA TRP A 178 -19.99 -1.58 -10.16
C TRP A 178 -18.87 -2.09 -9.26
N TYR A 179 -17.67 -1.55 -9.46
CA TYR A 179 -16.50 -1.96 -8.69
C TYR A 179 -16.62 -1.47 -7.26
N MET A 180 -17.06 -0.23 -7.07
CA MET A 180 -17.33 0.30 -5.74
C MET A 180 -18.42 -0.47 -5.02
N GLY A 181 -19.46 -0.92 -5.73
CA GLY A 181 -20.50 -1.78 -5.15
C GLY A 181 -19.94 -3.09 -4.61
N PHE A 182 -19.05 -3.75 -5.35
CA PHE A 182 -18.35 -4.94 -4.89
C PHE A 182 -17.43 -4.64 -3.70
N LYS A 183 -16.63 -3.59 -3.76
CA LYS A 183 -15.74 -3.19 -2.66
C LYS A 183 -16.52 -2.84 -1.38
N ARG A 184 -17.58 -2.03 -1.49
CA ARG A 184 -18.44 -1.72 -0.32
C ARG A 184 -19.10 -2.97 0.26
N TRP A 185 -19.48 -3.92 -0.59
CA TRP A 185 -20.01 -5.19 -0.10
C TRP A 185 -18.96 -5.99 0.69
N LEU A 186 -17.72 -6.09 0.20
CA LEU A 186 -16.60 -6.70 0.93
C LEU A 186 -16.34 -5.96 2.26
N TRP A 187 -16.22 -4.64 2.22
CA TRP A 187 -15.93 -3.81 3.40
C TRP A 187 -17.04 -3.91 4.46
N SER A 188 -18.30 -3.96 4.04
CA SER A 188 -19.42 -4.17 4.97
C SER A 188 -19.45 -5.56 5.61
N GLY A 189 -18.73 -6.52 5.04
CA GLY A 189 -18.47 -7.84 5.62
C GLY A 189 -17.23 -7.89 6.50
N GLY A 190 -16.45 -6.79 6.62
CA GLY A 190 -15.19 -6.78 7.35
C GLY A 190 -14.00 -7.29 6.54
N TYR A 191 -14.10 -7.33 5.21
CA TYR A 191 -13.03 -7.80 4.34
C TYR A 191 -12.35 -6.67 3.59
N MET A 192 -11.02 -6.69 3.53
CA MET A 192 -10.18 -5.73 2.82
C MET A 192 -9.16 -6.46 1.96
N SER A 193 -9.00 -6.08 0.70
CA SER A 193 -7.94 -6.65 -0.15
C SER A 193 -6.61 -5.94 0.07
N PHE A 194 -5.52 -6.53 -0.43
CA PHE A 194 -4.20 -5.89 -0.41
C PHE A 194 -4.20 -4.53 -1.13
N ASP A 195 -4.89 -4.41 -2.25
CA ASP A 195 -5.01 -3.15 -2.97
C ASP A 195 -5.83 -2.11 -2.19
N ASP A 196 -6.77 -2.55 -1.35
CA ASP A 196 -7.55 -1.64 -0.50
C ASP A 196 -6.70 -1.03 0.61
N ILE A 197 -5.63 -1.70 1.06
CA ILE A 197 -4.66 -1.12 1.99
C ILE A 197 -4.04 0.15 1.40
N LEU A 198 -3.64 0.11 0.14
CA LEU A 198 -3.08 1.27 -0.56
C LEU A 198 -4.13 2.36 -0.74
N TYR A 199 -5.35 1.99 -1.14
CA TYR A 199 -6.47 2.90 -1.31
C TYR A 199 -6.83 3.63 0.00
N PHE A 200 -7.04 2.89 1.09
CA PHE A 200 -7.35 3.48 2.39
C PHE A 200 -6.18 4.28 2.97
N SER A 201 -4.93 3.83 2.74
CA SER A 201 -3.76 4.62 3.12
C SER A 201 -3.74 5.98 2.44
N HIS A 202 -4.02 6.02 1.13
CA HIS A 202 -4.12 7.27 0.39
C HIS A 202 -5.22 8.19 0.96
N ILE A 203 -6.44 7.66 1.17
CA ILE A 203 -7.56 8.41 1.74
C ILE A 203 -7.21 8.99 3.12
N LEU A 204 -6.64 8.17 3.99
CA LEU A 204 -6.27 8.57 5.35
C LEU A 204 -5.17 9.64 5.37
N LEU A 205 -4.11 9.44 4.60
CA LEU A 205 -3.00 10.38 4.53
C LEU A 205 -3.39 11.72 3.88
N SER A 206 -4.31 11.70 2.91
CA SER A 206 -4.85 12.91 2.28
C SER A 206 -5.76 13.69 3.23
N ARG A 207 -6.62 13.01 3.99
CA ARG A 207 -7.56 13.65 4.92
C ARG A 207 -6.92 14.05 6.25
N TYR A 208 -5.92 13.29 6.70
CA TYR A 208 -5.27 13.43 8.00
C TYR A 208 -3.74 13.50 7.87
N PRO A 209 -3.17 14.57 7.31
CA PRO A 209 -1.73 14.67 7.02
C PRO A 209 -0.84 14.60 8.28
N ASN A 210 -1.39 14.82 9.47
CA ASN A 210 -0.63 14.62 10.71
C ASN A 210 -0.17 13.17 10.92
N ILE A 211 -0.77 12.19 10.23
CA ILE A 211 -0.30 10.79 10.26
C ILE A 211 1.16 10.71 9.78
N TYR A 212 1.56 11.51 8.79
CA TYR A 212 2.98 11.58 8.36
C TYR A 212 3.91 11.96 9.51
N LYS A 213 3.51 12.93 10.34
CA LYS A 213 4.32 13.36 11.50
C LYS A 213 4.49 12.24 12.52
N LEU A 214 3.43 11.45 12.75
CA LEU A 214 3.48 10.32 13.67
C LEU A 214 4.38 9.20 13.14
N ILE A 215 4.34 8.93 11.84
CA ILE A 215 5.24 7.96 11.21
C ILE A 215 6.69 8.44 11.32
N LYS A 216 6.99 9.70 10.98
CA LYS A 216 8.34 10.29 11.14
C LYS A 216 8.85 10.24 12.59
N ALA A 217 7.96 10.52 13.54
CA ALA A 217 8.33 10.48 14.96
C ALA A 217 8.71 9.07 15.42
N ARG A 218 8.06 8.03 14.88
CA ARG A 218 8.34 6.63 15.18
C ARG A 218 9.53 6.06 14.42
N TYR A 219 9.67 6.47 13.14
CA TYR A 219 10.70 5.96 12.22
C TYR A 219 11.56 7.12 11.70
N PRO A 220 12.56 7.57 12.47
CA PRO A 220 13.48 8.63 12.02
C PRO A 220 14.34 8.21 10.82
N TYR A 221 14.41 6.91 10.53
CA TYR A 221 15.08 6.35 9.36
C TYR A 221 14.15 5.34 8.68
N ILE A 222 13.94 5.56 7.38
CA ILE A 222 13.16 4.67 6.52
C ILE A 222 14.00 4.32 5.31
N PHE A 223 14.31 3.04 5.15
CA PHE A 223 15.03 2.48 4.01
C PHE A 223 14.07 1.71 3.12
N VAL A 224 14.27 1.80 1.81
CA VAL A 224 13.45 1.09 0.83
C VAL A 224 14.39 0.33 -0.11
N ASP A 225 14.29 -1.00 -0.09
CA ASP A 225 14.95 -1.86 -1.07
C ASP A 225 14.06 -2.01 -2.32
N GLU A 226 14.67 -2.17 -3.50
CA GLU A 226 14.01 -2.28 -4.81
C GLU A 226 13.04 -1.10 -5.12
N PHE A 227 13.46 0.12 -4.81
CA PHE A 227 12.65 1.34 -5.01
C PHE A 227 12.14 1.52 -6.45
N GLN A 228 12.83 0.97 -7.45
CA GLN A 228 12.41 1.04 -8.86
C GLN A 228 11.11 0.29 -9.16
N ASP A 229 10.75 -0.70 -8.34
CA ASP A 229 9.52 -1.47 -8.50
C ASP A 229 8.32 -0.82 -7.79
N THR A 230 8.54 0.38 -7.24
CA THR A 230 7.58 1.11 -6.41
C THR A 230 6.44 1.69 -7.23
N ILE A 231 5.20 1.49 -6.79
CA ILE A 231 4.02 2.13 -7.40
C ILE A 231 4.01 3.64 -7.11
N PRO A 232 3.43 4.47 -8.02
CA PRO A 232 3.47 5.93 -7.90
C PRO A 232 2.97 6.47 -6.56
N PHE A 233 1.90 5.92 -5.99
CA PHE A 233 1.42 6.33 -4.65
C PHE A 233 2.49 6.19 -3.57
N VAL A 234 3.24 5.09 -3.58
CA VAL A 234 4.28 4.85 -2.57
C VAL A 234 5.47 5.79 -2.78
N VAL A 235 5.77 6.16 -4.03
CA VAL A 235 6.77 7.21 -4.33
C VAL A 235 6.35 8.54 -3.70
N ASP A 236 5.09 8.95 -3.89
CA ASP A 236 4.56 10.18 -3.29
C ASP A 236 4.60 10.11 -1.76
N PHE A 237 4.16 8.98 -1.17
CA PHE A 237 4.19 8.75 0.26
C PHE A 237 5.60 8.87 0.84
N LEU A 238 6.59 8.20 0.24
CA LEU A 238 7.98 8.23 0.69
C LEU A 238 8.63 9.61 0.48
N THR A 239 8.28 10.30 -0.60
CA THR A 239 8.76 11.67 -0.87
C THR A 239 8.26 12.64 0.20
N LEU A 240 6.99 12.54 0.59
CA LEU A 240 6.42 13.36 1.67
C LEU A 240 7.01 13.01 3.04
N LEU A 241 7.40 11.77 3.26
CA LEU A 241 8.13 11.37 4.47
C LEU A 241 9.58 11.91 4.48
N GLY A 242 10.23 11.99 3.32
CA GLY A 242 11.62 12.48 3.21
C GLY A 242 11.74 14.01 3.21
N ASN A 243 10.68 14.74 2.87
CA ASN A 243 10.71 16.20 2.90
C ASN A 243 10.47 16.69 4.34
N ASP A 244 11.49 17.34 4.90
CA ASP A 244 11.29 18.16 6.10
C ASP A 244 10.43 19.35 5.70
N GLY A 245 9.21 19.39 6.25
CA GLY A 245 8.30 20.52 6.11
C GLY A 245 8.75 21.71 6.95
#